data_f49564d9f99aa07f56b88fc29909fea7
#
_entry.id   f49564d9f99aa07f56b88fc29909fea7
#
_cell.length_a   1.000
_cell.length_b   1.000
_cell.length_c   1.000
_cell.angle_alpha   90.00
_cell.angle_beta   90.00
_cell.angle_gamma   90.00
#
_symmetry.space_group_name_H-M   'P 1'
#
loop_
_entity.id
_entity.type
_entity.pdbx_description
1 polymer ?
#
loop_
_entity_poly.entity_id
_entity_poly.type
_entity_poly.pdbx_seq_one_letter_code
_entity_poly.pdbx_strand_id
1 'polypeptide(L)'
;MNRRSALLLLLLACAQLPRVPGSEHSDLVFERYTPLSSNAELARRVLTPLTVRRGEEAMATNKTALREQPIDLAKEKFSIYVPGRTPPKEGYGLLVFVAPWEERGTPKTWRQALDLRDLIFVVAGASGNETRLYDRRMPLALLAYENVRARYHVDPKRTYVGGLSGGSRTAEALALAYPDVFRGALLNAGSNPIGNESEFRLPPAELFAQFQHTRLVYVTGEKDEEHINEDLTSRNSMRSWCVFNEEVMTVAKVGHEPLDAGSFGRALDLLDRPGSPGSIDERKLAECNAGLQRDLAAKVAEADAAIARGDRDRARSLIYSLDGRYSGFAEKQVLELDTKLAARMPTAR
;
A
#
# COMPACT_ATOMS: atom_id res chain seq x y z
N MET A 1 -20.45 -51.73 50.52
CA MET A 1 -21.38 -50.95 49.72
C MET A 1 -20.58 -49.94 48.86
N ASN A 2 -20.27 -50.37 47.62
CA ASN A 2 -19.46 -49.55 46.69
C ASN A 2 -20.38 -48.77 45.76
N ARG A 3 -20.37 -47.44 45.89
CA ARG A 3 -20.99 -46.57 44.88
C ARG A 3 -19.95 -46.20 43.83
N ARG A 4 -20.08 -46.72 42.61
CA ARG A 4 -19.34 -46.31 41.43
C ARG A 4 -20.08 -45.10 40.82
N SER A 5 -19.47 -43.93 40.91
CA SER A 5 -19.92 -42.77 40.18
C SER A 5 -19.43 -42.87 38.69
N ALA A 6 -20.38 -43.00 37.80
CA ALA A 6 -20.13 -42.93 36.36
C ALA A 6 -20.07 -41.47 35.93
N LEU A 7 -18.90 -40.99 35.51
CA LEU A 7 -18.70 -39.70 34.92
C LEU A 7 -19.12 -39.76 33.44
N LEU A 8 -20.26 -39.17 33.10
CA LEU A 8 -20.73 -39.03 31.69
C LEU A 8 -19.98 -37.87 31.06
N LEU A 9 -18.99 -38.17 30.19
CA LEU A 9 -18.38 -37.19 29.29
C LEU A 9 -19.35 -36.88 28.14
N LEU A 10 -20.00 -35.71 28.20
CA LEU A 10 -20.71 -35.14 27.07
C LEU A 10 -19.69 -34.63 26.07
N LEU A 11 -19.42 -35.38 25.01
CA LEU A 11 -18.74 -34.91 23.82
C LEU A 11 -19.73 -33.97 23.09
N LEU A 12 -19.57 -32.64 23.25
CA LEU A 12 -20.18 -31.66 22.37
C LEU A 12 -19.51 -31.81 20.99
N ALA A 13 -20.13 -32.58 20.10
CA ALA A 13 -19.85 -32.54 18.69
C ALA A 13 -20.29 -31.15 18.18
N CYS A 14 -19.36 -30.21 18.01
CA CYS A 14 -19.61 -29.02 17.22
C CYS A 14 -19.96 -29.47 15.80
N ALA A 15 -21.24 -29.58 15.50
CA ALA A 15 -21.73 -29.78 14.13
C ALA A 15 -21.24 -28.58 13.31
N GLN A 16 -20.21 -28.79 12.50
CA GLN A 16 -19.80 -27.81 11.50
C GLN A 16 -20.94 -27.71 10.50
N LEU A 17 -21.66 -26.59 10.52
CA LEU A 17 -22.64 -26.27 9.51
C LEU A 17 -21.97 -26.43 8.13
N PRO A 18 -22.67 -27.00 7.13
CA PRO A 18 -22.12 -27.14 5.79
C PRO A 18 -21.70 -25.75 5.28
N ARG A 19 -20.44 -25.62 4.89
CA ARG A 19 -19.91 -24.38 4.33
C ARG A 19 -20.57 -24.14 2.98
N VAL A 20 -21.28 -23.02 2.85
CA VAL A 20 -21.78 -22.54 1.57
C VAL A 20 -20.56 -21.94 0.84
N PRO A 21 -20.20 -22.45 -0.36
CA PRO A 21 -19.13 -21.87 -1.15
C PRO A 21 -19.44 -20.41 -1.48
N GLY A 22 -18.42 -19.58 -1.52
CA GLY A 22 -18.57 -18.20 -1.98
C GLY A 22 -18.95 -18.11 -3.46
N SER A 23 -19.35 -16.92 -3.85
CA SER A 23 -19.77 -16.62 -5.23
C SER A 23 -18.76 -15.69 -5.92
N GLU A 24 -18.46 -15.99 -7.18
CA GLU A 24 -17.69 -15.09 -8.05
C GLU A 24 -18.64 -14.36 -8.99
N HIS A 25 -18.47 -13.05 -9.08
CA HIS A 25 -19.15 -12.18 -10.02
C HIS A 25 -18.11 -11.57 -10.94
N SER A 26 -18.08 -12.04 -12.19
CA SER A 26 -17.20 -11.52 -13.23
C SER A 26 -17.87 -10.42 -14.04
N ASP A 27 -17.07 -9.63 -14.73
CA ASP A 27 -17.54 -8.57 -15.64
C ASP A 27 -18.41 -7.48 -14.99
N LEU A 28 -18.22 -7.29 -13.67
CA LEU A 28 -18.93 -6.23 -12.97
C LEU A 28 -18.46 -4.85 -13.46
N VAL A 29 -19.44 -3.96 -13.62
CA VAL A 29 -19.24 -2.53 -13.82
C VAL A 29 -19.50 -1.84 -12.50
N PHE A 30 -18.59 -0.98 -12.10
CA PHE A 30 -18.73 -0.11 -10.94
C PHE A 30 -19.17 1.29 -11.37
N GLU A 31 -19.79 2.04 -10.46
CA GLU A 31 -20.37 3.33 -10.79
C GLU A 31 -19.82 4.48 -9.94
N ARG A 32 -19.19 4.15 -8.80
CA ARG A 32 -18.73 5.15 -7.84
C ARG A 32 -17.30 5.54 -8.10
N TYR A 33 -17.11 6.81 -8.37
CA TYR A 33 -15.80 7.45 -8.33
C TYR A 33 -15.44 7.84 -6.89
N THR A 34 -14.16 7.96 -6.61
CA THR A 34 -13.66 8.37 -5.30
C THR A 34 -12.62 9.47 -5.43
N PRO A 35 -12.64 10.49 -4.55
CA PRO A 35 -11.57 11.49 -4.52
C PRO A 35 -10.18 10.91 -4.31
N LEU A 36 -10.07 9.72 -3.68
CA LEU A 36 -8.80 9.03 -3.49
C LEU A 36 -8.08 8.71 -4.81
N SER A 37 -8.83 8.48 -5.89
CA SER A 37 -8.26 8.17 -7.21
C SER A 37 -8.04 9.40 -8.10
N SER A 38 -8.35 10.62 -7.63
CA SER A 38 -8.10 11.84 -8.40
C SER A 38 -6.61 12.09 -8.60
N ASN A 39 -6.25 12.68 -9.74
CA ASN A 39 -4.84 12.99 -10.01
C ASN A 39 -4.25 13.99 -9.02
N ALA A 40 -5.04 14.89 -8.46
CA ALA A 40 -4.60 15.80 -7.42
C ALA A 40 -4.20 15.07 -6.14
N GLU A 41 -5.04 14.13 -5.69
CA GLU A 41 -4.75 13.35 -4.48
C GLU A 41 -3.59 12.37 -4.70
N LEU A 42 -3.53 11.71 -5.86
CA LEU A 42 -2.38 10.88 -6.24
C LEU A 42 -1.08 11.72 -6.22
N ALA A 43 -1.07 12.86 -6.91
CA ALA A 43 0.11 13.73 -6.96
C ALA A 43 0.60 14.13 -5.56
N ARG A 44 -0.32 14.54 -4.67
CA ARG A 44 -0.02 14.90 -3.29
C ARG A 44 0.64 13.76 -2.51
N ARG A 45 0.29 12.50 -2.81
CA ARG A 45 0.77 11.32 -2.06
C ARG A 45 2.04 10.69 -2.65
N VAL A 46 2.28 10.83 -3.97
CA VAL A 46 3.35 10.09 -4.66
C VAL A 46 4.41 10.97 -5.32
N LEU A 47 4.19 12.28 -5.41
CA LEU A 47 5.19 13.20 -5.96
C LEU A 47 5.91 13.96 -4.84
N THR A 48 7.03 14.58 -5.20
CA THR A 48 7.73 15.45 -4.26
C THR A 48 7.00 16.80 -4.12
N PRO A 49 7.06 17.46 -2.96
CA PRO A 49 6.42 18.76 -2.71
C PRO A 49 6.76 19.83 -3.75
N LEU A 50 8.01 19.91 -4.17
CA LEU A 50 8.41 20.89 -5.19
C LEU A 50 7.86 20.54 -6.57
N THR A 51 7.70 19.26 -6.89
CA THR A 51 7.07 18.83 -8.15
C THR A 51 5.60 19.23 -8.19
N VAL A 52 4.86 18.98 -7.11
CA VAL A 52 3.45 19.38 -6.99
C VAL A 52 3.30 20.91 -7.11
N ARG A 53 4.06 21.66 -6.31
CA ARG A 53 4.01 23.14 -6.30
C ARG A 53 4.28 23.74 -7.68
N ARG A 54 5.33 23.28 -8.37
CA ARG A 54 5.66 23.76 -9.72
C ARG A 54 4.59 23.41 -10.74
N GLY A 55 4.00 22.23 -10.62
CA GLY A 55 2.85 21.85 -11.44
C GLY A 55 1.68 22.82 -11.26
N GLU A 56 1.33 23.15 -10.03
CA GLU A 56 0.28 24.09 -9.68
C GLU A 56 0.58 25.51 -10.20
N GLU A 57 1.81 26.02 -10.00
CA GLU A 57 2.27 27.31 -10.50
C GLU A 57 2.22 27.38 -12.04
N ALA A 58 2.65 26.31 -12.73
CA ALA A 58 2.59 26.22 -14.18
C ALA A 58 1.14 26.20 -14.69
N MET A 59 0.25 25.46 -14.04
CA MET A 59 -1.17 25.41 -14.37
C MET A 59 -1.83 26.78 -14.15
N ALA A 60 -1.53 27.46 -13.05
CA ALA A 60 -2.03 28.81 -12.77
C ALA A 60 -1.56 29.82 -13.83
N THR A 61 -0.27 29.79 -14.20
CA THR A 61 0.32 30.66 -15.22
C THR A 61 -0.31 30.44 -16.60
N ASN A 62 -0.50 29.18 -16.98
CA ASN A 62 -1.04 28.81 -18.29
C ASN A 62 -2.59 28.79 -18.31
N LYS A 63 -3.26 29.07 -17.20
CA LYS A 63 -4.72 29.00 -17.04
C LYS A 63 -5.28 27.63 -17.45
N THR A 64 -4.58 26.57 -17.07
CA THR A 64 -4.98 25.18 -17.29
C THR A 64 -5.35 24.51 -15.96
N ALA A 65 -6.06 23.39 -16.01
CA ALA A 65 -6.37 22.56 -14.85
C ALA A 65 -5.64 21.21 -14.95
N LEU A 66 -5.44 20.56 -13.80
CA LEU A 66 -4.95 19.20 -13.76
C LEU A 66 -5.94 18.29 -14.51
N ARG A 67 -5.43 17.57 -15.49
CA ARG A 67 -6.25 16.61 -16.25
C ARG A 67 -6.39 15.32 -15.44
N GLU A 68 -7.62 14.83 -15.31
CA GLU A 68 -7.86 13.52 -14.70
C GLU A 68 -7.44 12.37 -15.63
N GLN A 69 -7.15 11.21 -15.06
CA GLN A 69 -6.89 9.97 -15.80
C GLN A 69 -8.14 9.57 -16.61
N PRO A 70 -7.94 8.98 -17.79
CA PRO A 70 -9.06 8.67 -18.70
C PRO A 70 -9.73 7.34 -18.29
N ILE A 71 -10.21 7.22 -17.04
CA ILE A 71 -10.95 6.05 -16.57
C ILE A 71 -12.45 6.33 -16.68
N ASP A 72 -13.11 5.56 -17.53
CA ASP A 72 -14.56 5.53 -17.68
C ASP A 72 -15.08 4.24 -17.03
N LEU A 73 -15.60 4.32 -15.80
CA LEU A 73 -16.06 3.17 -15.04
C LEU A 73 -17.12 2.36 -15.78
N ALA A 74 -17.91 2.95 -16.67
CA ALA A 74 -18.90 2.24 -17.48
C ALA A 74 -18.24 1.22 -18.46
N LYS A 75 -16.96 1.41 -18.77
CA LYS A 75 -16.16 0.54 -19.65
C LYS A 75 -15.22 -0.39 -18.88
N GLU A 76 -14.97 -0.07 -17.62
CA GLU A 76 -14.08 -0.89 -16.79
C GLU A 76 -14.80 -2.13 -16.27
N LYS A 77 -14.08 -3.24 -16.24
CA LYS A 77 -14.59 -4.53 -15.77
C LYS A 77 -13.79 -5.01 -14.57
N PHE A 78 -14.53 -5.47 -13.58
CA PHE A 78 -13.98 -6.03 -12.35
C PHE A 78 -14.49 -7.46 -12.14
N SER A 79 -13.71 -8.25 -11.42
CA SER A 79 -14.19 -9.51 -10.84
C SER A 79 -14.12 -9.41 -9.33
N ILE A 80 -15.15 -9.92 -8.67
CA ILE A 80 -15.23 -9.99 -7.21
C ILE A 80 -15.59 -11.40 -6.77
N TYR A 81 -14.91 -11.90 -5.76
CA TYR A 81 -15.28 -13.10 -5.04
C TYR A 81 -15.78 -12.72 -3.65
N VAL A 82 -16.97 -13.17 -3.30
CA VAL A 82 -17.59 -12.91 -2.00
C VAL A 82 -17.74 -14.23 -1.26
N PRO A 83 -17.20 -14.37 -0.02
CA PRO A 83 -17.38 -15.56 0.79
C PRO A 83 -18.85 -15.94 0.99
N GLY A 84 -19.13 -17.23 1.02
CA GLY A 84 -20.52 -17.75 1.09
C GLY A 84 -21.19 -17.65 2.45
N ARG A 85 -20.47 -17.19 3.48
CA ARG A 85 -21.00 -17.02 4.84
C ARG A 85 -21.51 -15.60 5.06
N THR A 86 -22.46 -15.45 6.00
CA THR A 86 -22.84 -14.14 6.51
C THR A 86 -21.61 -13.41 7.05
N PRO A 87 -21.46 -12.11 6.74
CA PRO A 87 -20.31 -11.35 7.22
C PRO A 87 -20.20 -11.39 8.76
N PRO A 88 -18.98 -11.42 9.29
CA PRO A 88 -18.75 -11.17 10.72
C PRO A 88 -19.39 -9.85 11.16
N LYS A 89 -19.56 -9.68 12.48
CA LYS A 89 -20.14 -8.47 13.05
C LYS A 89 -19.40 -7.20 12.63
N GLU A 90 -18.09 -7.27 12.53
CA GLU A 90 -17.20 -6.19 12.10
C GLU A 90 -17.18 -5.99 10.57
N GLY A 91 -17.69 -6.95 9.81
CA GLY A 91 -17.68 -6.98 8.36
C GLY A 91 -16.72 -8.01 7.76
N TYR A 92 -16.77 -8.16 6.44
CA TYR A 92 -15.77 -8.93 5.70
C TYR A 92 -14.42 -8.22 5.72
N GLY A 93 -13.34 -8.99 5.69
CA GLY A 93 -12.07 -8.45 5.21
C GLY A 93 -12.13 -8.19 3.69
N LEU A 94 -11.23 -7.37 3.17
CA LEU A 94 -11.14 -7.06 1.75
C LEU A 94 -9.68 -7.16 1.28
N LEU A 95 -9.45 -7.92 0.22
CA LEU A 95 -8.20 -7.94 -0.52
C LEU A 95 -8.42 -7.36 -1.92
N VAL A 96 -7.90 -6.18 -2.16
CA VAL A 96 -7.80 -5.58 -3.49
C VAL A 96 -6.53 -6.11 -4.15
N PHE A 97 -6.68 -6.89 -5.22
CA PHE A 97 -5.54 -7.53 -5.87
C PHE A 97 -5.19 -6.85 -7.20
N VAL A 98 -3.90 -6.60 -7.41
CA VAL A 98 -3.38 -6.08 -8.68
C VAL A 98 -2.64 -7.20 -9.39
N ALA A 99 -3.17 -7.62 -10.52
CA ALA A 99 -2.56 -8.66 -11.34
C ALA A 99 -1.46 -8.08 -12.23
N PRO A 100 -0.43 -8.86 -12.61
CA PRO A 100 0.54 -8.46 -13.64
C PRO A 100 0.02 -8.66 -15.06
N TRP A 101 -1.12 -9.32 -15.22
CA TRP A 101 -1.80 -9.62 -16.50
C TRP A 101 -3.09 -8.82 -16.66
N GLU A 102 -3.64 -8.84 -17.87
CA GLU A 102 -4.84 -8.06 -18.23
C GLU A 102 -6.16 -8.73 -17.82
N GLU A 103 -6.15 -10.06 -17.66
CA GLU A 103 -7.31 -10.82 -17.29
C GLU A 103 -7.70 -10.56 -15.82
N ARG A 104 -8.97 -10.78 -15.54
CA ARG A 104 -9.55 -10.69 -14.21
C ARG A 104 -10.15 -12.02 -13.80
N GLY A 105 -10.26 -12.24 -12.53
CA GLY A 105 -10.87 -13.43 -11.94
C GLY A 105 -10.12 -13.90 -10.71
N THR A 106 -10.84 -14.59 -9.86
CA THR A 106 -10.25 -15.17 -8.64
C THR A 106 -9.73 -16.57 -8.97
N PRO A 107 -8.45 -16.87 -8.77
CA PRO A 107 -7.95 -18.23 -8.93
C PRO A 107 -8.81 -19.22 -8.14
N LYS A 108 -9.32 -20.26 -8.81
CA LYS A 108 -10.22 -21.24 -8.17
C LYS A 108 -9.58 -21.87 -6.92
N THR A 109 -8.28 -22.05 -6.96
CA THR A 109 -7.48 -22.61 -5.85
C THR A 109 -7.41 -21.70 -4.62
N TRP A 110 -7.66 -20.40 -4.77
CA TRP A 110 -7.60 -19.42 -3.67
C TRP A 110 -8.93 -19.30 -2.91
N ARG A 111 -10.04 -19.67 -3.53
CA ARG A 111 -11.41 -19.44 -3.02
C ARG A 111 -11.64 -20.02 -1.63
N GLN A 112 -11.16 -21.24 -1.38
CA GLN A 112 -11.27 -21.84 -0.04
C GLN A 112 -10.53 -21.03 1.04
N ALA A 113 -9.37 -20.48 0.72
CA ALA A 113 -8.60 -19.65 1.65
C ALA A 113 -9.31 -18.33 1.97
N LEU A 114 -10.01 -17.75 0.98
CA LEU A 114 -10.84 -16.56 1.13
C LEU A 114 -12.09 -16.85 1.98
N ASP A 115 -12.79 -17.96 1.71
CA ASP A 115 -13.97 -18.41 2.49
C ASP A 115 -13.61 -18.65 3.97
N LEU A 116 -12.45 -19.24 4.24
CA LEU A 116 -12.01 -19.55 5.60
C LEU A 116 -11.79 -18.30 6.45
N ARG A 117 -11.51 -17.16 5.81
CA ARG A 117 -11.14 -15.89 6.47
C ARG A 117 -12.20 -14.80 6.29
N ASP A 118 -13.35 -15.14 5.71
CA ASP A 118 -14.38 -14.16 5.38
C ASP A 118 -13.80 -12.93 4.66
N LEU A 119 -12.97 -13.19 3.62
CA LEU A 119 -12.21 -12.17 2.91
C LEU A 119 -12.76 -12.02 1.50
N ILE A 120 -13.33 -10.86 1.18
CA ILE A 120 -13.70 -10.48 -0.18
C ILE A 120 -12.42 -10.27 -0.99
N PHE A 121 -12.40 -10.77 -2.23
CA PHE A 121 -11.32 -10.54 -3.18
C PHE A 121 -11.85 -9.74 -4.37
N VAL A 122 -11.14 -8.70 -4.79
CA VAL A 122 -11.51 -7.92 -5.97
C VAL A 122 -10.30 -7.65 -6.84
N VAL A 123 -10.47 -7.74 -8.16
CA VAL A 123 -9.44 -7.46 -9.16
C VAL A 123 -10.04 -6.71 -10.33
N ALA A 124 -9.34 -5.68 -10.80
CA ALA A 124 -9.67 -4.96 -12.02
C ALA A 124 -9.11 -5.70 -13.25
N GLY A 125 -9.85 -5.72 -14.35
CA GLY A 125 -9.32 -6.09 -15.66
C GLY A 125 -8.54 -4.95 -16.31
N ALA A 126 -7.80 -5.24 -17.37
CA ALA A 126 -7.02 -4.27 -18.14
C ALA A 126 -6.14 -3.36 -17.25
N SER A 127 -5.50 -3.96 -16.22
CA SER A 127 -4.61 -3.28 -15.26
C SER A 127 -3.27 -3.99 -15.09
N GLY A 128 -2.84 -4.73 -16.10
CA GLY A 128 -1.59 -5.49 -16.12
C GLY A 128 -0.33 -4.62 -16.27
N ASN A 129 0.82 -5.28 -16.43
CA ASN A 129 2.13 -4.63 -16.46
C ASN A 129 2.32 -3.64 -17.63
N GLU A 130 1.57 -3.79 -18.71
CA GLU A 130 1.61 -2.89 -19.88
C GLU A 130 0.92 -1.54 -19.62
N THR A 131 0.22 -1.41 -18.48
CA THR A 131 -0.49 -0.19 -18.11
C THR A 131 0.29 0.63 -17.07
N ARG A 132 0.08 1.96 -17.09
CA ARG A 132 0.81 2.88 -16.23
C ARG A 132 0.36 2.79 -14.78
N LEU A 133 1.32 2.89 -13.86
CA LEU A 133 1.11 2.81 -12.43
C LEU A 133 0.11 3.85 -11.93
N TYR A 134 0.39 5.12 -12.17
CA TYR A 134 -0.37 6.25 -11.60
C TYR A 134 -1.63 6.59 -12.41
N ASP A 135 -1.61 6.38 -13.72
CA ASP A 135 -2.74 6.76 -14.59
C ASP A 135 -3.84 5.69 -14.63
N ARG A 136 -3.52 4.44 -14.20
CA ARG A 136 -4.48 3.35 -14.35
C ARG A 136 -4.49 2.35 -13.19
N ARG A 137 -3.34 1.73 -12.85
CA ARG A 137 -3.31 0.61 -11.91
C ARG A 137 -3.73 1.00 -10.50
N MET A 138 -3.15 2.08 -9.95
CA MET A 138 -3.52 2.59 -8.63
C MET A 138 -4.95 3.15 -8.61
N PRO A 139 -5.39 4.00 -9.56
CA PRO A 139 -6.77 4.46 -9.62
C PRO A 139 -7.80 3.34 -9.68
N LEU A 140 -7.60 2.30 -10.51
CA LEU A 140 -8.52 1.16 -10.59
C LEU A 140 -8.61 0.38 -9.29
N ALA A 141 -7.50 0.18 -8.58
CA ALA A 141 -7.50 -0.45 -7.26
C ALA A 141 -8.27 0.37 -6.21
N LEU A 142 -8.13 1.69 -6.21
CA LEU A 142 -8.87 2.60 -5.31
C LEU A 142 -10.36 2.65 -5.65
N LEU A 143 -10.71 2.61 -6.93
CA LEU A 143 -12.09 2.52 -7.39
C LEU A 143 -12.72 1.17 -7.01
N ALA A 144 -11.95 0.06 -7.12
CA ALA A 144 -12.40 -1.25 -6.66
C ALA A 144 -12.69 -1.24 -5.14
N TYR A 145 -11.77 -0.71 -4.33
CA TYR A 145 -11.97 -0.53 -2.90
C TYR A 145 -13.25 0.24 -2.58
N GLU A 146 -13.44 1.43 -3.18
CA GLU A 146 -14.61 2.28 -2.91
C GLU A 146 -15.93 1.57 -3.25
N ASN A 147 -16.00 0.90 -4.39
CA ASN A 147 -17.23 0.25 -4.83
C ASN A 147 -17.54 -1.02 -4.04
N VAL A 148 -16.53 -1.76 -3.58
CA VAL A 148 -16.75 -2.94 -2.73
C VAL A 148 -17.27 -2.52 -1.36
N ARG A 149 -16.63 -1.54 -0.70
CA ARG A 149 -17.08 -1.07 0.61
C ARG A 149 -18.45 -0.38 0.58
N ALA A 150 -18.86 0.13 -0.59
CA ALA A 150 -20.20 0.71 -0.75
C ALA A 150 -21.31 -0.34 -0.92
N ARG A 151 -20.93 -1.58 -1.33
CA ARG A 151 -21.87 -2.69 -1.57
C ARG A 151 -21.91 -3.71 -0.43
N TYR A 152 -20.81 -3.84 0.30
CA TYR A 152 -20.63 -4.85 1.35
C TYR A 152 -20.18 -4.20 2.65
N HIS A 153 -20.58 -4.79 3.77
CA HIS A 153 -20.06 -4.43 5.08
C HIS A 153 -18.60 -4.93 5.19
N VAL A 154 -17.64 -4.03 5.02
CA VAL A 154 -16.20 -4.30 5.08
C VAL A 154 -15.62 -3.75 6.38
N ASP A 155 -14.84 -4.58 7.06
CA ASP A 155 -14.06 -4.16 8.23
C ASP A 155 -12.89 -3.27 7.80
N PRO A 156 -12.86 -1.98 8.17
CA PRO A 156 -11.79 -1.06 7.77
C PRO A 156 -10.41 -1.43 8.36
N LYS A 157 -10.37 -2.31 9.37
CA LYS A 157 -9.11 -2.82 9.95
C LYS A 157 -8.56 -4.01 9.19
N ARG A 158 -9.37 -4.62 8.33
CA ARG A 158 -9.03 -5.80 7.52
C ARG A 158 -9.12 -5.50 6.02
N THR A 159 -8.67 -4.31 5.63
CA THR A 159 -8.58 -3.90 4.22
C THR A 159 -7.14 -3.97 3.77
N TYR A 160 -6.89 -4.81 2.78
CA TYR A 160 -5.56 -5.16 2.29
C TYR A 160 -5.45 -4.91 0.79
N VAL A 161 -4.23 -4.69 0.34
CA VAL A 161 -3.88 -4.71 -1.08
C VAL A 161 -2.88 -5.84 -1.32
N GLY A 162 -2.88 -6.44 -2.50
CA GLY A 162 -1.90 -7.45 -2.84
C GLY A 162 -1.67 -7.52 -4.34
N GLY A 163 -0.63 -8.23 -4.73
CA GLY A 163 -0.31 -8.41 -6.14
C GLY A 163 0.77 -9.45 -6.37
N LEU A 164 1.05 -9.73 -7.64
CA LEU A 164 2.16 -10.55 -8.08
C LEU A 164 3.05 -9.74 -9.02
N SER A 165 4.40 -9.85 -8.90
CA SER A 165 5.35 -9.24 -9.82
C SER A 165 5.14 -7.71 -9.91
N GLY A 166 4.96 -7.15 -11.08
CA GLY A 166 4.59 -5.74 -11.22
C GLY A 166 3.30 -5.34 -10.49
N GLY A 167 2.37 -6.28 -10.29
CA GLY A 167 1.19 -6.08 -9.43
C GLY A 167 1.55 -5.94 -7.96
N SER A 168 2.55 -6.67 -7.50
CA SER A 168 3.11 -6.57 -6.15
C SER A 168 3.73 -5.19 -5.91
N ARG A 169 4.54 -4.69 -6.85
CA ARG A 169 5.09 -3.32 -6.78
C ARG A 169 3.99 -2.25 -6.74
N THR A 170 2.90 -2.47 -7.50
CA THR A 170 1.72 -1.58 -7.43
C THR A 170 1.03 -1.67 -6.06
N ALA A 171 0.91 -2.86 -5.48
CA ALA A 171 0.34 -3.06 -4.14
C ALA A 171 1.19 -2.37 -3.06
N GLU A 172 2.51 -2.44 -3.17
CA GLU A 172 3.44 -1.74 -2.27
C GLU A 172 3.29 -0.22 -2.39
N ALA A 173 3.23 0.32 -3.61
CA ALA A 173 3.01 1.75 -3.86
C ALA A 173 1.66 2.22 -3.28
N LEU A 174 0.59 1.40 -3.42
CA LEU A 174 -0.72 1.67 -2.82
C LEU A 174 -0.68 1.64 -1.29
N ALA A 175 -0.03 0.66 -0.69
CA ALA A 175 0.10 0.57 0.76
C ALA A 175 0.88 1.76 1.32
N LEU A 176 1.96 2.20 0.65
CA LEU A 176 2.76 3.35 1.04
C LEU A 176 1.98 4.66 0.92
N ALA A 177 1.30 4.88 -0.21
CA ALA A 177 0.60 6.14 -0.48
C ALA A 177 -0.78 6.23 0.21
N TYR A 178 -1.43 5.10 0.51
CA TYR A 178 -2.77 5.01 1.08
C TYR A 178 -2.85 4.12 2.33
N PRO A 179 -2.00 4.34 3.36
CA PRO A 179 -2.05 3.57 4.60
C PRO A 179 -3.31 3.87 5.44
N ASP A 180 -4.00 4.96 5.15
CA ASP A 180 -5.32 5.31 5.66
C ASP A 180 -6.44 4.42 5.07
N VAL A 181 -6.16 3.73 3.96
CA VAL A 181 -7.06 2.76 3.30
C VAL A 181 -6.61 1.33 3.57
N PHE A 182 -5.34 1.01 3.31
CA PHE A 182 -4.80 -0.35 3.35
C PHE A 182 -3.99 -0.60 4.63
N ARG A 183 -4.43 -1.57 5.42
CA ARG A 183 -3.78 -1.96 6.69
C ARG A 183 -2.69 -3.00 6.52
N GLY A 184 -2.55 -3.55 5.33
CA GLY A 184 -1.48 -4.48 4.99
C GLY A 184 -1.37 -4.67 3.48
N ALA A 185 -0.20 -5.19 3.06
CA ALA A 185 0.10 -5.53 1.68
C ALA A 185 0.63 -6.96 1.57
N LEU A 186 0.11 -7.72 0.62
CA LEU A 186 0.63 -9.02 0.20
C LEU A 186 1.51 -8.82 -1.04
N LEU A 187 2.82 -8.91 -0.84
CA LEU A 187 3.83 -8.66 -1.86
C LEU A 187 4.37 -10.00 -2.38
N ASN A 188 3.80 -10.48 -3.49
CA ASN A 188 4.23 -11.72 -4.11
C ASN A 188 5.21 -11.43 -5.24
N ALA A 189 6.49 -11.75 -5.01
CA ALA A 189 7.57 -11.68 -5.99
C ALA A 189 7.66 -10.32 -6.71
N GLY A 190 8.00 -9.29 -5.98
CA GLY A 190 8.25 -7.94 -6.49
C GLY A 190 8.01 -6.85 -5.46
N SER A 191 9.04 -6.08 -5.19
CA SER A 191 9.04 -4.95 -4.27
C SER A 191 10.12 -3.94 -4.63
N ASN A 192 10.03 -2.72 -4.13
CA ASN A 192 10.95 -1.63 -4.43
C ASN A 192 11.45 -0.95 -3.12
N PRO A 193 12.65 -0.36 -3.13
CA PRO A 193 13.06 0.55 -2.06
C PRO A 193 12.18 1.80 -2.05
N ILE A 194 12.03 2.43 -0.86
CA ILE A 194 11.27 3.65 -0.66
C ILE A 194 12.17 4.83 -0.25
N GLY A 195 11.74 6.05 -0.52
CA GLY A 195 12.47 7.26 -0.16
C GLY A 195 13.84 7.37 -0.86
N ASN A 196 14.73 8.25 -0.38
CA ASN A 196 16.10 8.38 -0.88
C ASN A 196 16.20 8.53 -2.41
N GLU A 197 15.31 9.31 -3.02
CA GLU A 197 15.25 9.52 -4.49
C GLU A 197 14.82 8.27 -5.29
N SER A 198 14.35 7.20 -4.61
CA SER A 198 13.76 6.06 -5.29
C SER A 198 12.46 6.45 -6.02
N GLU A 199 11.97 5.57 -6.89
CA GLU A 199 10.68 5.75 -7.57
C GLU A 199 9.52 5.89 -6.58
N PHE A 200 9.57 5.14 -5.47
CA PHE A 200 8.53 5.17 -4.43
C PHE A 200 8.84 6.23 -3.39
N ARG A 201 8.25 7.40 -3.59
CA ARG A 201 8.41 8.56 -2.74
C ARG A 201 7.66 8.40 -1.42
N LEU A 202 8.18 9.00 -0.35
CA LEU A 202 7.46 9.02 0.92
C LEU A 202 6.25 9.94 0.83
N PRO A 203 5.08 9.50 1.32
CA PRO A 203 3.89 10.35 1.39
C PRO A 203 4.04 11.42 2.49
N PRO A 204 3.07 12.36 2.64
CA PRO A 204 3.02 13.28 3.76
C PRO A 204 3.23 12.62 5.12
N ALA A 205 3.86 13.33 6.06
CA ALA A 205 4.34 12.75 7.31
C ALA A 205 3.28 12.02 8.14
N GLU A 206 2.04 12.52 8.15
CA GLU A 206 0.91 11.90 8.86
C GLU A 206 0.47 10.56 8.23
N LEU A 207 0.59 10.43 6.91
CA LEU A 207 0.35 9.17 6.20
C LEU A 207 1.53 8.22 6.39
N PHE A 208 2.74 8.74 6.32
CA PHE A 208 3.92 7.90 6.55
C PHE A 208 3.94 7.30 7.96
N ALA A 209 3.54 8.06 8.98
CA ALA A 209 3.38 7.53 10.34
C ALA A 209 2.36 6.37 10.41
N GLN A 210 1.28 6.41 9.62
CA GLN A 210 0.34 5.29 9.50
C GLN A 210 0.95 4.11 8.75
N PHE A 211 1.73 4.38 7.69
CA PHE A 211 2.40 3.34 6.92
C PHE A 211 3.40 2.54 7.77
N GLN A 212 4.08 3.17 8.73
CA GLN A 212 4.98 2.48 9.67
C GLN A 212 4.26 1.37 10.47
N HIS A 213 2.91 1.42 10.56
CA HIS A 213 2.08 0.39 11.18
C HIS A 213 1.43 -0.57 10.17
N THR A 214 1.55 -0.32 8.86
CA THR A 214 1.04 -1.21 7.80
C THR A 214 1.81 -2.52 7.79
N ARG A 215 1.09 -3.64 7.72
CA ARG A 215 1.71 -4.96 7.66
C ARG A 215 2.15 -5.30 6.24
N LEU A 216 3.43 -5.60 6.05
CA LEU A 216 4.00 -6.01 4.77
C LEU A 216 4.34 -7.50 4.81
N VAL A 217 3.75 -8.28 3.92
CA VAL A 217 3.99 -9.72 3.80
C VAL A 217 4.69 -9.98 2.47
N TYR A 218 5.99 -10.22 2.51
CA TYR A 218 6.81 -10.59 1.36
C TYR A 218 6.74 -12.08 1.13
N VAL A 219 6.35 -12.50 -0.06
CA VAL A 219 6.20 -13.91 -0.41
C VAL A 219 6.87 -14.17 -1.75
N THR A 220 7.95 -14.94 -1.76
CA THR A 220 8.74 -15.16 -2.98
C THR A 220 9.14 -16.64 -3.09
N GLY A 221 9.17 -17.17 -4.30
CA GLY A 221 9.59 -18.52 -4.56
C GLY A 221 11.09 -18.72 -4.28
N GLU A 222 11.46 -19.88 -3.74
CA GLU A 222 12.86 -20.23 -3.42
C GLU A 222 13.80 -20.14 -4.64
N LYS A 223 13.26 -20.36 -5.85
CA LYS A 223 14.01 -20.34 -7.11
C LYS A 223 13.96 -18.99 -7.84
N ASP A 224 13.30 -18.01 -7.27
CA ASP A 224 13.16 -16.67 -7.82
C ASP A 224 14.21 -15.73 -7.19
N GLU A 225 15.49 -16.00 -7.51
CA GLU A 225 16.63 -15.31 -6.89
C GLU A 225 16.59 -13.78 -7.13
N GLU A 226 16.12 -13.35 -8.30
CA GLU A 226 16.00 -11.94 -8.65
C GLU A 226 15.08 -11.22 -7.67
N HIS A 227 13.86 -11.71 -7.48
CA HIS A 227 12.88 -11.07 -6.60
C HIS A 227 13.19 -11.27 -5.12
N ILE A 228 13.90 -12.34 -4.73
CA ILE A 228 14.45 -12.47 -3.37
C ILE A 228 15.44 -11.34 -3.06
N ASN A 229 16.31 -10.98 -4.01
CA ASN A 229 17.26 -9.88 -3.85
C ASN A 229 16.57 -8.49 -3.88
N GLU A 230 15.54 -8.33 -4.70
CA GLU A 230 14.68 -7.12 -4.67
C GLU A 230 13.99 -6.97 -3.31
N ASP A 231 13.37 -8.04 -2.80
CA ASP A 231 12.71 -8.04 -1.49
C ASP A 231 13.70 -7.70 -0.36
N LEU A 232 14.91 -8.22 -0.41
CA LEU A 232 15.94 -7.88 0.56
C LEU A 232 16.31 -6.40 0.50
N THR A 233 16.44 -5.85 -0.70
CA THR A 233 16.75 -4.42 -0.93
C THR A 233 15.60 -3.53 -0.45
N SER A 234 14.35 -3.87 -0.80
CA SER A 234 13.15 -3.18 -0.32
C SER A 234 13.09 -3.18 1.21
N ARG A 235 13.22 -4.34 1.84
CA ARG A 235 13.16 -4.48 3.31
C ARG A 235 14.26 -3.71 4.03
N ASN A 236 15.48 -3.68 3.49
CA ASN A 236 16.56 -2.86 4.04
C ASN A 236 16.21 -1.36 3.95
N SER A 237 15.62 -0.93 2.83
CA SER A 237 15.11 0.43 2.68
C SER A 237 13.98 0.71 3.68
N MET A 238 12.98 -0.17 3.79
CA MET A 238 11.88 -0.05 4.77
C MET A 238 12.41 0.17 6.19
N ARG A 239 13.37 -0.65 6.62
CA ARG A 239 13.98 -0.54 7.96
C ARG A 239 14.75 0.76 8.16
N SER A 240 15.40 1.28 7.12
CA SER A 240 16.09 2.58 7.18
C SER A 240 15.14 3.75 7.39
N TRP A 241 13.85 3.56 7.02
CA TRP A 241 12.75 4.49 7.22
C TRP A 241 11.84 4.09 8.40
N CYS A 242 12.33 3.24 9.32
CA CYS A 242 11.62 2.82 10.53
C CYS A 242 10.32 2.04 10.26
N VAL A 243 10.21 1.35 9.13
CA VAL A 243 9.13 0.42 8.83
C VAL A 243 9.59 -0.98 9.25
N PHE A 244 9.00 -1.54 10.32
CA PHE A 244 9.43 -2.80 10.94
C PHE A 244 8.36 -3.88 10.91
N ASN A 245 7.14 -3.56 10.51
CA ASN A 245 6.02 -4.51 10.49
C ASN A 245 6.04 -5.36 9.21
N GLU A 246 7.05 -6.21 9.10
CA GLU A 246 7.29 -7.06 7.94
C GLU A 246 7.31 -8.55 8.32
N GLU A 247 6.74 -9.36 7.45
CA GLU A 247 6.79 -10.82 7.49
C GLU A 247 7.38 -11.33 6.17
N VAL A 248 8.12 -12.42 6.21
CA VAL A 248 8.75 -13.01 5.02
C VAL A 248 8.40 -14.48 4.92
N MET A 249 7.95 -14.90 3.77
CA MET A 249 7.67 -16.30 3.47
C MET A 249 8.33 -16.71 2.16
N THR A 250 9.27 -17.64 2.22
CA THR A 250 9.82 -18.29 1.02
C THR A 250 9.02 -19.54 0.70
N VAL A 251 8.60 -19.69 -0.55
CA VAL A 251 7.86 -20.87 -1.01
C VAL A 251 8.84 -21.86 -1.64
N ALA A 252 9.01 -23.00 -0.99
CA ALA A 252 9.99 -24.02 -1.41
C ALA A 252 9.69 -24.57 -2.81
N LYS A 253 10.74 -24.72 -3.63
CA LYS A 253 10.74 -25.29 -4.99
C LYS A 253 9.95 -24.51 -6.05
N VAL A 254 9.44 -23.33 -5.72
CA VAL A 254 8.66 -22.44 -6.61
C VAL A 254 9.59 -21.37 -7.20
N GLY A 255 9.34 -20.99 -8.44
CA GLY A 255 9.98 -19.85 -9.13
C GLY A 255 9.08 -18.60 -9.10
N HIS A 256 9.08 -17.86 -10.21
CA HIS A 256 8.26 -16.66 -10.39
C HIS A 256 6.83 -17.01 -10.82
N GLU A 257 6.01 -17.43 -9.90
CA GLU A 257 4.67 -17.98 -10.16
C GLU A 257 3.64 -17.45 -9.17
N PRO A 258 2.33 -17.47 -9.54
CA PRO A 258 1.26 -17.24 -8.59
C PRO A 258 1.29 -18.28 -7.46
N LEU A 259 0.93 -17.87 -6.26
CA LEU A 259 0.88 -18.77 -5.11
C LEU A 259 -0.12 -19.90 -5.32
N ASP A 260 0.26 -21.11 -4.94
CA ASP A 260 -0.67 -22.22 -4.80
C ASP A 260 -1.68 -21.99 -3.64
N ALA A 261 -2.68 -22.85 -3.53
CA ALA A 261 -3.73 -22.73 -2.50
C ALA A 261 -3.17 -22.70 -1.07
N GLY A 262 -2.17 -23.54 -0.78
CA GLY A 262 -1.58 -23.66 0.54
C GLY A 262 -0.71 -22.46 0.88
N SER A 263 0.11 -22.03 -0.05
CA SER A 263 0.98 -20.85 0.11
C SER A 263 0.18 -19.56 0.22
N PHE A 264 -0.88 -19.41 -0.60
CA PHE A 264 -1.79 -18.27 -0.49
C PHE A 264 -2.50 -18.25 0.87
N GLY A 265 -2.99 -19.40 1.35
CA GLY A 265 -3.61 -19.50 2.67
C GLY A 265 -2.67 -19.07 3.80
N ARG A 266 -1.40 -19.55 3.77
CA ARG A 266 -0.39 -19.14 4.77
C ARG A 266 -0.04 -17.65 4.68
N ALA A 267 0.07 -17.11 3.48
CA ALA A 267 0.32 -15.69 3.27
C ALA A 267 -0.81 -14.82 3.83
N LEU A 268 -2.08 -15.25 3.64
CA LEU A 268 -3.23 -14.60 4.25
C LEU A 268 -3.23 -14.73 5.78
N ASP A 269 -2.75 -15.84 6.36
CA ASP A 269 -2.61 -15.97 7.82
C ASP A 269 -1.60 -14.99 8.40
N LEU A 270 -0.54 -14.68 7.66
CA LEU A 270 0.42 -13.65 8.04
C LEU A 270 -0.19 -12.24 7.91
N LEU A 271 -0.95 -12.00 6.84
CA LEU A 271 -1.55 -10.70 6.53
C LEU A 271 -2.72 -10.36 7.46
N ASP A 272 -3.64 -11.32 7.67
CA ASP A 272 -4.94 -11.15 8.35
C ASP A 272 -4.93 -11.66 9.80
N ARG A 273 -3.75 -11.77 10.41
CA ARG A 273 -3.61 -12.24 11.78
C ARG A 273 -4.37 -11.36 12.77
N PRO A 274 -5.33 -11.90 13.57
CA PRO A 274 -6.05 -11.12 14.57
C PRO A 274 -5.09 -10.63 15.66
N GLY A 275 -5.27 -9.40 16.09
CA GLY A 275 -4.51 -8.80 17.19
C GLY A 275 -3.04 -8.58 16.84
N SER A 276 -2.53 -7.46 17.12
CA SER A 276 -1.17 -6.98 16.84
C SER A 276 -0.65 -7.30 15.45
N PRO A 277 -0.38 -6.33 14.64
CA PRO A 277 0.77 -6.32 13.78
C PRO A 277 1.91 -6.82 14.66
N GLY A 278 2.72 -7.78 14.20
CA GLY A 278 3.80 -8.36 14.99
C GLY A 278 4.36 -7.26 15.84
N SER A 279 4.27 -7.37 17.17
CA SER A 279 4.26 -6.23 18.08
C SER A 279 5.36 -5.27 17.70
N ILE A 280 4.97 -4.17 17.03
CA ILE A 280 5.93 -3.13 16.70
C ILE A 280 6.49 -2.75 18.06
N ASP A 281 7.79 -2.90 18.24
CA ASP A 281 8.44 -2.36 19.42
C ASP A 281 8.34 -0.84 19.30
N GLU A 282 7.29 -0.28 19.95
CA GLU A 282 6.99 1.15 19.91
C GLU A 282 8.16 1.98 20.40
N ARG A 283 8.99 1.45 21.30
CA ARG A 283 10.20 2.11 21.75
C ARG A 283 11.23 2.17 20.62
N LYS A 284 11.46 1.04 19.93
CA LYS A 284 12.37 0.98 18.77
C LYS A 284 11.88 1.91 17.66
N LEU A 285 10.58 1.93 17.40
CA LEU A 285 9.97 2.84 16.41
C LEU A 285 10.20 4.31 16.80
N ALA A 286 9.94 4.66 18.04
CA ALA A 286 10.13 6.02 18.54
C ALA A 286 11.61 6.46 18.49
N GLU A 287 12.55 5.59 18.89
CA GLU A 287 13.99 5.86 18.82
C GLU A 287 14.46 6.08 17.38
N CYS A 288 13.99 5.23 16.45
CA CYS A 288 14.30 5.33 15.02
C CYS A 288 13.72 6.63 14.43
N ASN A 289 12.46 6.95 14.70
CA ASN A 289 11.82 8.18 14.23
C ASN A 289 12.52 9.43 14.79
N ALA A 290 12.95 9.41 16.05
CA ALA A 290 13.76 10.50 16.60
C ALA A 290 15.10 10.67 15.85
N GLY A 291 15.69 9.59 15.38
CA GLY A 291 16.86 9.60 14.50
C GLY A 291 16.59 10.30 13.16
N LEU A 292 15.50 9.89 12.49
CA LEU A 292 15.06 10.50 11.22
C LEU A 292 14.79 12.01 11.36
N GLN A 293 14.13 12.41 12.44
CA GLN A 293 13.82 13.82 12.69
C GLN A 293 15.10 14.63 12.96
N ARG A 294 16.09 14.09 13.68
CA ARG A 294 17.39 14.76 13.88
C ARG A 294 18.14 14.92 12.55
N ASP A 295 18.18 13.88 11.69
CA ASP A 295 18.82 13.96 10.38
C ASP A 295 18.14 15.01 9.49
N LEU A 296 16.82 15.01 9.43
CA LEU A 296 16.04 16.02 8.70
C LEU A 296 16.33 17.43 9.23
N ALA A 297 16.29 17.65 10.54
CA ALA A 297 16.53 18.95 11.15
C ALA A 297 17.94 19.48 10.86
N ALA A 298 18.96 18.62 10.90
CA ALA A 298 20.34 19.01 10.57
C ALA A 298 20.46 19.48 9.11
N LYS A 299 19.82 18.76 8.17
CA LYS A 299 19.84 19.13 6.74
C LYS A 299 19.04 20.41 6.45
N VAL A 300 17.94 20.61 7.13
CA VAL A 300 17.14 21.85 7.08
C VAL A 300 17.98 23.02 7.56
N ALA A 301 18.70 22.87 8.69
CA ALA A 301 19.57 23.90 9.22
C ALA A 301 20.74 24.26 8.27
N GLU A 302 21.30 23.24 7.56
CA GLU A 302 22.35 23.48 6.55
C GLU A 302 21.81 24.31 5.38
N ALA A 303 20.60 24.01 4.89
CA ALA A 303 19.95 24.77 3.83
C ALA A 303 19.63 26.22 4.27
N ASP A 304 19.04 26.38 5.46
CA ASP A 304 18.80 27.72 6.06
C ASP A 304 20.06 28.55 6.17
N ALA A 305 21.16 27.94 6.63
CA ALA A 305 22.46 28.63 6.74
C ALA A 305 23.00 29.06 5.36
N ALA A 306 22.82 28.24 4.32
CA ALA A 306 23.20 28.60 2.94
C ALA A 306 22.37 29.80 2.44
N ILE A 307 21.06 29.80 2.70
CA ILE A 307 20.15 30.92 2.39
C ILE A 307 20.61 32.18 3.14
N ALA A 308 20.95 32.06 4.42
CA ALA A 308 21.39 33.20 5.25
C ALA A 308 22.67 33.85 4.74
N ARG A 309 23.62 33.05 4.23
CA ARG A 309 24.88 33.54 3.63
C ARG A 309 24.72 34.09 2.21
N GLY A 310 23.54 33.92 1.58
CA GLY A 310 23.32 34.33 0.20
C GLY A 310 23.90 33.35 -0.84
N ASP A 311 24.30 32.15 -0.41
CA ASP A 311 24.82 31.10 -1.29
C ASP A 311 23.64 30.37 -1.94
N ARG A 312 23.14 30.94 -3.02
CA ARG A 312 21.91 30.52 -3.69
C ARG A 312 22.00 29.14 -4.35
N ASP A 313 23.14 28.85 -4.97
CA ASP A 313 23.30 27.59 -5.69
C ASP A 313 23.40 26.44 -4.70
N ARG A 314 24.14 26.62 -3.62
CA ARG A 314 24.20 25.65 -2.53
C ARG A 314 22.83 25.47 -1.86
N ALA A 315 22.12 26.55 -1.55
CA ALA A 315 20.80 26.51 -0.94
C ALA A 315 19.83 25.72 -1.83
N ARG A 316 19.79 26.02 -3.14
CA ARG A 316 18.94 25.31 -4.11
C ARG A 316 19.28 23.83 -4.16
N SER A 317 20.55 23.47 -4.25
CA SER A 317 21.01 22.08 -4.27
C SER A 317 20.57 21.32 -3.01
N LEU A 318 20.70 21.93 -1.84
CA LEU A 318 20.28 21.32 -0.57
C LEU A 318 18.77 21.14 -0.48
N ILE A 319 17.98 22.11 -0.93
CA ILE A 319 16.51 22.02 -0.96
C ILE A 319 16.07 20.89 -1.89
N TYR A 320 16.68 20.76 -3.07
CA TYR A 320 16.35 19.65 -3.99
C TYR A 320 16.75 18.28 -3.42
N SER A 321 17.90 18.21 -2.75
CA SER A 321 18.30 16.97 -2.07
C SER A 321 17.32 16.59 -0.94
N LEU A 322 16.83 17.56 -0.18
CA LEU A 322 15.79 17.34 0.83
C LEU A 322 14.49 16.84 0.18
N ASP A 323 14.03 17.53 -0.87
CA ASP A 323 12.81 17.19 -1.60
C ASP A 323 12.88 15.77 -2.20
N GLY A 324 14.00 15.40 -2.82
CA GLY A 324 14.21 14.07 -3.36
C GLY A 324 14.31 12.98 -2.30
N ARG A 325 15.04 13.23 -1.20
CA ARG A 325 15.28 12.23 -0.16
C ARG A 325 14.05 11.96 0.70
N TYR A 326 13.40 13.01 1.20
CA TYR A 326 12.32 12.91 2.18
C TYR A 326 10.92 13.05 1.57
N SER A 327 10.83 13.61 0.37
CA SER A 327 9.56 13.79 -0.36
C SER A 327 8.46 14.39 0.53
N GLY A 328 7.24 13.86 0.51
CA GLY A 328 6.12 14.33 1.32
C GLY A 328 6.37 14.33 2.84
N PHE A 329 7.26 13.44 3.33
CA PHE A 329 7.63 13.42 4.75
C PHE A 329 8.23 14.75 5.24
N ALA A 330 8.92 15.49 4.37
CA ALA A 330 9.50 16.81 4.67
C ALA A 330 8.78 17.98 3.99
N GLU A 331 7.54 17.81 3.56
CA GLU A 331 6.77 18.78 2.76
C GLU A 331 6.84 20.20 3.34
N LYS A 332 6.50 20.36 4.61
CA LYS A 332 6.49 21.66 5.27
C LYS A 332 7.87 22.35 5.21
N GLN A 333 8.92 21.63 5.58
CA GLN A 333 10.29 22.18 5.64
C GLN A 333 10.80 22.55 4.25
N VAL A 334 10.55 21.70 3.25
CA VAL A 334 10.99 21.93 1.86
C VAL A 334 10.30 23.18 1.29
N LEU A 335 8.96 23.29 1.45
CA LEU A 335 8.20 24.43 0.94
C LEU A 335 8.54 25.74 1.66
N GLU A 336 8.81 25.71 2.97
CA GLU A 336 9.29 26.87 3.72
C GLU A 336 10.66 27.35 3.24
N LEU A 337 11.62 26.43 3.04
CA LEU A 337 12.96 26.75 2.55
C LEU A 337 12.93 27.33 1.13
N ASP A 338 12.14 26.72 0.23
CA ASP A 338 11.99 27.20 -1.15
C ASP A 338 11.38 28.62 -1.18
N THR A 339 10.38 28.88 -0.33
CA THR A 339 9.78 30.21 -0.17
C THR A 339 10.80 31.25 0.37
N LYS A 340 11.59 30.88 1.38
CA LYS A 340 12.66 31.75 1.92
C LYS A 340 13.73 32.06 0.87
N LEU A 341 14.11 31.07 0.05
CA LEU A 341 15.08 31.25 -1.03
C LEU A 341 14.53 32.20 -2.08
N ALA A 342 13.27 32.01 -2.51
CA ALA A 342 12.60 32.86 -3.48
C ALA A 342 12.49 34.33 -3.02
N ALA A 343 12.16 34.57 -1.75
CA ALA A 343 12.04 35.92 -1.17
C ALA A 343 13.37 36.72 -1.17
N ARG A 344 14.51 36.04 -1.22
CA ARG A 344 15.83 36.65 -1.33
C ARG A 344 16.34 36.81 -2.77
N MET A 345 15.55 36.42 -3.74
CA MET A 345 15.83 36.66 -5.15
C MET A 345 15.45 38.12 -5.49
N PRO A 346 16.30 38.92 -6.14
CA PRO A 346 15.88 40.21 -6.66
C PRO A 346 14.73 39.93 -7.66
N THR A 347 13.65 40.65 -7.51
CA THR A 347 12.63 40.71 -8.57
C THR A 347 13.34 41.12 -9.84
N ALA A 348 13.40 40.26 -10.85
CA ALA A 348 13.83 40.67 -12.16
C ALA A 348 12.93 41.84 -12.59
N ARG A 349 13.56 43.03 -12.68
CA ARG A 349 12.91 44.25 -13.21
C ARG A 349 12.89 44.16 -14.72
#